data_1282c2a0ea53276ae822366beef7fb19
#
_entry.id   1282c2a0ea53276ae822366beef7fb19
#
_cell.length_a   1.000
_cell.length_b   1.000
_cell.length_c   1.000
_cell.angle_alpha   90.00
_cell.angle_beta   90.00
_cell.angle_gamma   90.00
#
_symmetry.space_group_name_H-M   'P 1'
#
loop_
_entity.id
_entity.type
_entity.pdbx_description
1 polymer ?
#
loop_
_entity_poly.entity_id
_entity_poly.type
_entity_poly.pdbx_seq_one_letter_code
_entity_poly.pdbx_strand_id
1 'polypeptide(L)'
;MAGMILPIISSAVRSPWFKATRELTSAYGDHEGRLTPVTFERPIAEEYRVLRTKAGIFDVPEVPLEIRGPDAAAFLDYVFTRPVSTMAVDRGRYGLMCHDGGGIACDGVVFRLAEDWFWYVHADRDVFTWLHALKLGYDVEIRDPGAWAIQIQGPTSLEILDACVDGGAPEEFKYYHSRQVTMGGQPVLISRTGWTAELGFEVYNMDPHVDGMALWSHLIVAGAPHGMEILSTYAMNPRRIEAGIMNYGTDMGWDTTPFDLGLGDFVDFEHDFVGRDALRATERSPRFSGFMTEAKDIKWESPVLASGKAVGRVKAFEPSPTLGTGIGYVLFDTPEAMSANAFTVKGRNGNEYPLALHALPFFDPDKRIPRGLEVMEFKG
;
A
#
# COMPACT_ATOMS: atom_id res chain seq x y z
N MET A 1 -30.25 -24.30 -5.35
CA MET A 1 -29.65 -24.44 -4.01
C MET A 1 -29.91 -23.14 -3.27
N ALA A 2 -30.63 -23.18 -2.15
CA ALA A 2 -30.82 -21.99 -1.33
C ALA A 2 -29.46 -21.61 -0.72
N GLY A 3 -28.91 -20.49 -1.09
CA GLY A 3 -27.69 -19.96 -0.51
C GLY A 3 -27.90 -19.70 0.98
N MET A 4 -27.00 -20.23 1.81
CA MET A 4 -26.98 -19.94 3.23
C MET A 4 -26.62 -18.44 3.39
N ILE A 5 -27.60 -17.63 3.80
CA ILE A 5 -27.32 -16.25 4.22
C ILE A 5 -26.70 -16.38 5.62
N LEU A 6 -25.38 -16.28 5.69
CA LEU A 6 -24.73 -16.04 6.96
C LEU A 6 -25.00 -14.56 7.32
N PRO A 7 -25.65 -14.27 8.45
CA PRO A 7 -25.70 -12.92 8.95
C PRO A 7 -24.25 -12.52 9.29
N ILE A 8 -23.63 -11.74 8.42
CA ILE A 8 -22.34 -11.10 8.74
C ILE A 8 -22.70 -10.05 9.79
N ILE A 9 -22.58 -10.41 11.07
CA ILE A 9 -22.45 -9.46 12.15
C ILE A 9 -21.01 -8.93 12.02
N SER A 10 -20.80 -8.09 11.02
CA SER A 10 -19.53 -7.43 10.84
C SER A 10 -19.39 -6.39 11.95
N SER A 11 -18.39 -6.53 12.79
CA SER A 11 -17.91 -5.46 13.66
C SER A 11 -17.20 -4.36 12.85
N ALA A 12 -17.08 -4.53 11.55
CA ALA A 12 -16.40 -3.60 10.67
C ALA A 12 -17.09 -2.23 10.67
N VAL A 13 -16.28 -1.21 10.85
CA VAL A 13 -16.69 0.18 10.86
C VAL A 13 -16.73 0.77 9.45
N ARG A 14 -17.49 1.83 9.28
CA ARG A 14 -17.73 2.49 8.00
C ARG A 14 -16.98 3.81 7.94
N SER A 15 -16.45 4.14 6.78
CA SER A 15 -15.82 5.45 6.56
C SER A 15 -16.82 6.60 6.77
N PRO A 16 -16.37 7.80 7.12
CA PRO A 16 -17.23 8.99 7.24
C PRO A 16 -17.97 9.34 5.93
N TRP A 17 -17.46 8.89 4.78
CA TRP A 17 -18.04 9.07 3.44
C TRP A 17 -18.71 7.80 2.89
N PHE A 18 -18.92 6.76 3.69
CA PHE A 18 -19.53 5.49 3.29
C PHE A 18 -20.86 5.67 2.54
N LYS A 19 -21.68 6.70 2.89
CA LYS A 19 -22.96 6.93 2.21
C LYS A 19 -22.77 7.25 0.73
N ALA A 20 -21.72 7.99 0.37
CA ALA A 20 -21.42 8.33 -1.01
C ALA A 20 -21.03 7.10 -1.84
N THR A 21 -20.16 6.23 -1.28
CA THR A 21 -19.73 5.02 -1.99
C THR A 21 -20.80 3.95 -2.04
N ARG A 22 -21.68 3.86 -1.02
CA ARG A 22 -22.78 2.90 -0.95
C ARG A 22 -23.82 3.09 -2.07
N GLU A 23 -24.01 4.31 -2.56
CA GLU A 23 -24.92 4.57 -3.68
C GLU A 23 -24.39 4.06 -5.03
N LEU A 24 -23.08 3.77 -5.10
CA LEU A 24 -22.38 3.35 -6.31
C LEU A 24 -22.13 1.84 -6.36
N THR A 25 -22.11 1.17 -5.21
CA THR A 25 -21.83 -0.28 -5.14
C THR A 25 -22.47 -0.92 -3.92
N SER A 26 -22.74 -2.22 -4.03
CA SER A 26 -23.09 -3.10 -2.91
C SER A 26 -21.94 -4.03 -2.49
N ALA A 27 -20.82 -4.00 -3.21
CA ALA A 27 -19.68 -4.87 -2.99
C ALA A 27 -18.62 -4.19 -2.10
N TYR A 28 -18.59 -4.59 -0.84
CA TYR A 28 -17.64 -4.13 0.16
C TYR A 28 -16.77 -5.29 0.65
N GLY A 29 -15.48 -5.03 0.85
CA GLY A 29 -14.56 -5.89 1.58
C GLY A 29 -14.43 -5.44 3.04
N ASP A 30 -14.22 -6.41 3.92
CA ASP A 30 -13.76 -6.16 5.29
C ASP A 30 -12.24 -6.22 5.27
N HIS A 31 -11.59 -5.10 5.60
CA HIS A 31 -10.15 -4.98 5.67
C HIS A 31 -9.77 -4.50 7.06
N GLU A 32 -9.30 -5.42 7.89
CA GLU A 32 -8.94 -5.19 9.30
C GLU A 32 -10.02 -4.43 10.09
N GLY A 33 -11.29 -4.82 9.90
CA GLY A 33 -12.43 -4.20 10.57
C GLY A 33 -12.92 -2.90 9.93
N ARG A 34 -12.45 -2.51 8.74
CA ARG A 34 -12.94 -1.37 7.96
C ARG A 34 -13.62 -1.84 6.69
N LEU A 35 -14.84 -1.34 6.44
CA LEU A 35 -15.57 -1.60 5.20
C LEU A 35 -15.12 -0.62 4.12
N THR A 36 -14.56 -1.15 3.03
CA THR A 36 -14.16 -0.39 1.85
C THR A 36 -14.82 -0.93 0.59
N PRO A 37 -15.17 -0.06 -0.39
CA PRO A 37 -15.71 -0.52 -1.66
C PRO A 37 -14.61 -1.23 -2.46
N VAL A 38 -14.90 -2.45 -2.94
CA VAL A 38 -13.91 -3.23 -3.70
C VAL A 38 -14.11 -3.16 -5.21
N THR A 39 -15.33 -2.88 -5.68
CA THR A 39 -15.64 -2.71 -7.11
C THR A 39 -16.87 -1.80 -7.29
N PHE A 40 -16.90 -1.07 -8.40
CA PHE A 40 -18.04 -0.26 -8.84
C PHE A 40 -18.73 -0.85 -10.09
N GLU A 41 -18.57 -2.17 -10.33
CA GLU A 41 -19.17 -2.90 -11.46
C GLU A 41 -18.73 -2.36 -12.84
N ARG A 42 -17.59 -1.66 -12.87
CA ARG A 42 -16.91 -1.21 -14.10
C ARG A 42 -15.79 -2.18 -14.50
N PRO A 43 -15.47 -2.32 -15.80
CA PRO A 43 -14.28 -3.05 -16.23
C PRO A 43 -13.01 -2.42 -15.63
N ILE A 44 -12.19 -3.24 -14.96
CA ILE A 44 -10.93 -2.76 -14.33
C ILE A 44 -10.03 -2.03 -15.33
N ALA A 45 -10.00 -2.46 -16.59
CA ALA A 45 -9.23 -1.80 -17.64
C ALA A 45 -9.67 -0.34 -17.89
N GLU A 46 -10.95 -0.03 -17.75
CA GLU A 46 -11.47 1.34 -17.86
C GLU A 46 -11.04 2.20 -16.67
N GLU A 47 -11.20 1.68 -15.46
CA GLU A 47 -10.75 2.36 -14.23
C GLU A 47 -9.22 2.56 -14.25
N TYR A 48 -8.47 1.53 -14.65
CA TYR A 48 -7.03 1.62 -14.83
C TYR A 48 -6.64 2.73 -15.83
N ARG A 49 -7.35 2.85 -16.96
CA ARG A 49 -7.10 3.91 -17.93
C ARG A 49 -7.31 5.31 -17.33
N VAL A 50 -8.35 5.50 -16.51
CA VAL A 50 -8.57 6.77 -15.80
C VAL A 50 -7.41 7.06 -14.86
N LEU A 51 -7.00 6.09 -14.06
CA LEU A 51 -5.85 6.20 -13.15
C LEU A 51 -4.55 6.62 -13.89
N ARG A 52 -4.35 6.12 -15.11
CA ARG A 52 -3.15 6.38 -15.91
C ARG A 52 -3.19 7.68 -16.71
N THR A 53 -4.36 8.22 -16.99
CA THR A 53 -4.52 9.38 -17.91
C THR A 53 -5.13 10.62 -17.26
N LYS A 54 -5.74 10.47 -16.10
CA LYS A 54 -6.42 11.53 -15.35
C LYS A 54 -6.08 11.41 -13.86
N ALA A 55 -7.10 11.27 -13.01
CA ALA A 55 -6.94 10.91 -11.61
C ALA A 55 -8.13 10.08 -11.11
N GLY A 56 -7.86 9.18 -10.18
CA GLY A 56 -8.86 8.47 -9.41
C GLY A 56 -8.92 8.94 -7.97
N ILE A 57 -10.13 9.00 -7.39
CA ILE A 57 -10.35 9.09 -5.95
C ILE A 57 -10.76 7.72 -5.43
N PHE A 58 -10.15 7.28 -4.33
CA PHE A 58 -10.32 5.95 -3.74
C PHE A 58 -10.67 6.06 -2.25
N ASP A 59 -11.70 5.34 -1.82
CA ASP A 59 -11.98 5.05 -0.40
C ASP A 59 -11.14 3.84 0.00
N VAL A 60 -10.16 4.04 0.87
CA VAL A 60 -9.11 3.05 1.16
C VAL A 60 -9.07 2.68 2.65
N PRO A 61 -8.56 1.47 2.99
CA PRO A 61 -8.68 0.91 4.33
C PRO A 61 -7.61 1.38 5.33
N GLU A 62 -6.63 2.18 4.92
CA GLU A 62 -5.49 2.53 5.76
C GLU A 62 -5.91 3.03 7.15
N VAL A 63 -5.20 2.52 8.16
CA VAL A 63 -5.43 2.82 9.58
C VAL A 63 -4.27 3.64 10.12
N PRO A 64 -4.44 4.95 10.34
CA PRO A 64 -3.48 5.72 11.13
C PRO A 64 -3.52 5.31 12.60
N LEU A 65 -2.36 5.10 13.21
CA LEU A 65 -2.17 5.02 14.64
C LEU A 65 -1.33 6.20 15.09
N GLU A 66 -1.77 6.86 16.13
CA GLU A 66 -1.05 7.99 16.71
C GLU A 66 -0.12 7.52 17.82
N ILE A 67 1.14 7.95 17.78
CA ILE A 67 2.16 7.70 18.78
C ILE A 67 2.69 9.06 19.25
N ARG A 68 2.55 9.35 20.55
CA ARG A 68 3.01 10.60 21.17
C ARG A 68 3.78 10.34 22.44
N GLY A 69 4.69 11.23 22.75
CA GLY A 69 5.40 11.25 24.04
C GLY A 69 6.88 11.50 23.89
N PRO A 70 7.57 11.77 25.00
CA PRO A 70 8.99 12.10 24.99
C PRO A 70 9.85 10.98 24.42
N ASP A 71 9.42 9.72 24.54
CA ASP A 71 10.13 8.56 24.01
C ASP A 71 9.60 8.07 22.65
N ALA A 72 8.68 8.80 22.01
CA ALA A 72 8.01 8.34 20.77
C ALA A 72 9.01 8.01 19.65
N ALA A 73 10.02 8.85 19.44
CA ALA A 73 11.03 8.61 18.41
C ALA A 73 11.91 7.39 18.73
N ALA A 74 12.35 7.24 20.00
CA ALA A 74 13.16 6.11 20.45
C ALA A 74 12.38 4.79 20.43
N PHE A 75 11.10 4.84 20.80
CA PHE A 75 10.20 3.69 20.71
C PHE A 75 10.03 3.24 19.24
N LEU A 76 9.80 4.18 18.32
CA LEU A 76 9.65 3.85 16.90
C LEU A 76 10.96 3.37 16.28
N ASP A 77 12.13 3.83 16.73
CA ASP A 77 13.42 3.24 16.34
C ASP A 77 13.51 1.77 16.78
N TYR A 78 13.03 1.43 17.96
CA TYR A 78 12.98 0.03 18.42
C TYR A 78 11.98 -0.85 17.65
N VAL A 79 10.90 -0.24 17.15
CA VAL A 79 9.84 -0.95 16.40
C VAL A 79 10.23 -1.21 14.96
N PHE A 80 10.86 -0.24 14.28
CA PHE A 80 11.14 -0.29 12.84
C PHE A 80 12.59 -0.68 12.52
N THR A 81 12.77 -1.39 11.42
CA THR A 81 14.10 -1.80 10.92
C THR A 81 14.96 -0.64 10.43
N ARG A 82 14.42 0.59 10.39
CA ARG A 82 15.11 1.84 10.03
C ARG A 82 14.80 2.92 11.07
N PRO A 83 15.79 3.75 11.45
CA PRO A 83 15.58 4.76 12.48
C PRO A 83 14.56 5.81 12.03
N VAL A 84 13.58 6.09 12.89
CA VAL A 84 12.53 7.10 12.71
C VAL A 84 12.95 8.44 13.30
N SER A 85 13.77 8.41 14.36
CA SER A 85 14.29 9.60 15.05
C SER A 85 15.01 10.58 14.14
N THR A 86 15.64 10.07 13.07
CA THR A 86 16.38 10.89 12.07
C THR A 86 15.47 11.61 11.07
N MET A 87 14.15 11.40 11.11
CA MET A 87 13.21 12.06 10.21
C MET A 87 13.01 13.52 10.62
N ALA A 88 12.97 14.42 9.63
CA ALA A 88 12.49 15.77 9.86
C ALA A 88 10.95 15.78 10.07
N VAL A 89 10.45 16.80 10.77
CA VAL A 89 9.01 17.08 10.86
C VAL A 89 8.44 17.30 9.44
N ASP A 90 7.18 16.96 9.25
CA ASP A 90 6.48 17.02 7.96
C ASP A 90 7.01 16.05 6.89
N ARG A 91 7.60 14.94 7.33
CA ARG A 91 8.11 13.87 6.46
C ARG A 91 7.44 12.55 6.76
N GLY A 92 7.31 11.75 5.70
CA GLY A 92 6.97 10.34 5.78
C GLY A 92 8.18 9.45 5.51
N ARG A 93 8.14 8.23 6.02
CA ARG A 93 9.12 7.18 5.74
C ARG A 93 8.42 5.82 5.71
N TYR A 94 8.61 5.08 4.63
CA TYR A 94 8.23 3.67 4.60
C TYR A 94 9.11 2.88 5.56
N GLY A 95 8.51 2.03 6.38
CA GLY A 95 9.18 1.21 7.37
C GLY A 95 8.62 -0.21 7.42
N LEU A 96 9.51 -1.14 7.76
CA LEU A 96 9.18 -2.53 8.05
C LEU A 96 9.28 -2.76 9.55
N MET A 97 8.32 -3.49 10.10
CA MET A 97 8.41 -4.08 11.43
C MET A 97 8.70 -5.57 11.30
N CYS A 98 9.59 -6.09 12.13
CA CYS A 98 9.86 -7.51 12.21
C CYS A 98 9.48 -8.06 13.58
N HIS A 99 9.17 -9.36 13.66
CA HIS A 99 9.12 -10.07 14.91
C HIS A 99 10.53 -10.54 15.33
N ASP A 100 10.68 -11.10 16.50
CA ASP A 100 11.96 -11.53 17.11
C ASP A 100 12.74 -12.55 16.27
N GLY A 101 12.05 -13.36 15.46
CA GLY A 101 12.66 -14.28 14.48
C GLY A 101 13.08 -13.65 13.16
N GLY A 102 12.89 -12.34 12.95
CA GLY A 102 13.30 -11.61 11.75
C GLY A 102 12.29 -11.60 10.60
N GLY A 103 11.17 -12.31 10.71
CA GLY A 103 10.09 -12.24 9.72
C GLY A 103 9.32 -10.91 9.82
N ILE A 104 8.71 -10.47 8.70
CA ILE A 104 7.99 -9.21 8.62
C ILE A 104 6.67 -9.32 9.39
N ALA A 105 6.51 -8.50 10.42
CA ALA A 105 5.28 -8.44 11.22
C ALA A 105 4.23 -7.51 10.58
N CYS A 106 4.66 -6.41 9.99
CA CYS A 106 3.83 -5.48 9.22
C CYS A 106 4.74 -4.48 8.48
N ASP A 107 4.15 -3.72 7.55
CA ASP A 107 4.78 -2.56 6.91
C ASP A 107 3.83 -1.36 6.89
N GLY A 108 4.34 -0.20 6.51
CA GLY A 108 3.53 1.01 6.39
C GLY A 108 4.37 2.27 6.30
N VAL A 109 3.72 3.41 6.47
CA VAL A 109 4.36 4.72 6.41
C VAL A 109 4.27 5.42 7.76
N VAL A 110 5.43 5.82 8.29
CA VAL A 110 5.50 6.68 9.47
C VAL A 110 5.56 8.12 9.03
N PHE A 111 4.69 8.98 9.55
CA PHE A 111 4.73 10.43 9.39
C PHE A 111 5.16 11.07 10.71
N ARG A 112 6.14 11.99 10.66
CA ARG A 112 6.52 12.81 11.82
C ARG A 112 5.80 14.15 11.74
N LEU A 113 4.78 14.34 12.59
CA LEU A 113 3.91 15.52 12.58
C LEU A 113 4.42 16.64 13.50
N ALA A 114 5.18 16.28 14.55
CA ALA A 114 5.92 17.18 15.43
C ALA A 114 7.14 16.45 16.00
N GLU A 115 7.90 17.07 16.88
CA GLU A 115 9.10 16.49 17.47
C GLU A 115 8.82 15.15 18.16
N ASP A 116 7.73 15.07 18.91
CA ASP A 116 7.29 13.95 19.75
C ASP A 116 5.92 13.39 19.32
N TRP A 117 5.49 13.68 18.07
CA TRP A 117 4.20 13.28 17.54
C TRP A 117 4.34 12.63 16.17
N PHE A 118 3.92 11.35 16.10
CA PHE A 118 3.98 10.53 14.89
C PHE A 118 2.63 9.90 14.59
N TRP A 119 2.37 9.69 13.30
CA TRP A 119 1.37 8.76 12.83
C TRP A 119 2.06 7.62 12.10
N TYR A 120 1.69 6.39 12.46
CA TYR A 120 2.01 5.21 11.68
C TYR A 120 0.77 4.76 10.93
N VAL A 121 0.84 4.72 9.62
CA VAL A 121 -0.25 4.36 8.72
C VAL A 121 0.02 2.99 8.11
N HIS A 122 -0.88 2.06 8.33
CA HIS A 122 -0.83 0.69 7.84
C HIS A 122 -2.20 0.27 7.32
N ALA A 123 -2.29 -0.90 6.66
CA ALA A 123 -3.55 -1.41 6.15
C ALA A 123 -3.87 -2.82 6.66
N ASP A 124 -2.94 -3.48 7.34
CA ASP A 124 -3.01 -4.91 7.67
C ASP A 124 -2.64 -5.18 9.12
N ARG A 125 -3.24 -6.22 9.71
CA ARG A 125 -2.96 -6.72 11.06
C ARG A 125 -3.40 -5.84 12.22
N ASP A 126 -3.54 -6.45 13.39
CA ASP A 126 -3.73 -5.77 14.67
C ASP A 126 -2.40 -5.20 15.18
N VAL A 127 -1.95 -4.12 14.53
CA VAL A 127 -0.72 -3.42 14.91
C VAL A 127 -0.90 -2.65 16.21
N PHE A 128 -2.12 -2.24 16.54
CA PHE A 128 -2.41 -1.55 17.80
C PHE A 128 -1.99 -2.41 18.99
N THR A 129 -2.43 -3.65 19.04
CA THR A 129 -2.05 -4.60 20.11
C THR A 129 -0.55 -4.88 20.09
N TRP A 130 0.05 -5.03 18.89
CA TRP A 130 1.49 -5.25 18.76
C TRP A 130 2.33 -4.11 19.34
N LEU A 131 2.03 -2.86 18.99
CA LEU A 131 2.72 -1.69 19.54
C LEU A 131 2.54 -1.55 21.05
N HIS A 132 1.32 -1.82 21.56
CA HIS A 132 1.08 -1.82 22.99
C HIS A 132 1.87 -2.89 23.75
N ALA A 133 2.13 -4.04 23.15
CA ALA A 133 2.98 -5.08 23.75
C ALA A 133 4.46 -4.68 23.78
N LEU A 134 4.93 -3.90 22.78
CA LEU A 134 6.32 -3.47 22.68
C LEU A 134 6.66 -2.22 23.49
N LYS A 135 5.68 -1.39 23.85
CA LYS A 135 5.95 -0.07 24.46
C LYS A 135 6.43 -0.10 25.92
N LEU A 136 6.59 -1.28 26.51
CA LEU A 136 7.00 -1.41 27.91
C LEU A 136 8.36 -0.75 28.14
N GLY A 137 8.40 0.20 29.09
CA GLY A 137 9.62 0.96 29.42
C GLY A 137 9.78 2.27 28.65
N TYR A 138 8.87 2.60 27.71
CA TYR A 138 8.84 3.86 26.99
C TYR A 138 7.69 4.75 27.49
N ASP A 139 7.96 6.04 27.64
CA ASP A 139 6.95 7.06 27.95
C ASP A 139 6.26 7.51 26.67
N VAL A 140 5.31 6.69 26.21
CA VAL A 140 4.54 6.93 24.97
C VAL A 140 3.05 6.62 25.18
N GLU A 141 2.22 7.46 24.58
CA GLU A 141 0.80 7.20 24.37
C GLU A 141 0.59 6.69 22.92
N ILE A 142 -0.16 5.59 22.77
CA ILE A 142 -0.54 5.02 21.48
C ILE A 142 -2.06 4.96 21.44
N ARG A 143 -2.66 5.55 20.41
CA ARG A 143 -4.11 5.55 20.24
C ARG A 143 -4.54 5.50 18.78
N ASP A 144 -5.77 5.06 18.53
CA ASP A 144 -6.47 5.30 17.27
C ASP A 144 -6.98 6.75 17.25
N PRO A 145 -6.54 7.62 16.34
CA PRO A 145 -7.03 8.99 16.23
C PRO A 145 -8.43 9.08 15.60
N GLY A 146 -9.04 7.96 15.19
CA GLY A 146 -10.31 7.95 14.44
C GLY A 146 -10.18 8.48 13.01
N ALA A 147 -8.98 8.47 12.48
CA ALA A 147 -8.71 8.96 11.13
C ALA A 147 -9.00 7.90 10.06
N TRP A 148 -9.41 8.38 8.89
CA TRP A 148 -9.67 7.59 7.69
C TRP A 148 -8.91 8.20 6.53
N ALA A 149 -8.61 7.39 5.53
CA ALA A 149 -7.83 7.80 4.37
C ALA A 149 -8.66 7.83 3.09
N ILE A 150 -8.37 8.81 2.25
CA ILE A 150 -8.76 8.88 0.85
C ILE A 150 -7.46 8.99 0.05
N GLN A 151 -7.35 8.24 -1.05
CA GLN A 151 -6.25 8.44 -1.99
C GLN A 151 -6.75 9.13 -3.24
N ILE A 152 -5.98 10.11 -3.75
CA ILE A 152 -6.19 10.74 -5.05
C ILE A 152 -4.91 10.54 -5.86
N GLN A 153 -4.99 9.73 -6.91
CA GLN A 153 -3.86 9.20 -7.65
C GLN A 153 -4.06 9.38 -9.15
N GLY A 154 -3.03 9.75 -9.86
CA GLY A 154 -3.02 9.93 -11.30
C GLY A 154 -2.35 11.24 -11.74
N PRO A 155 -2.05 11.42 -13.03
CA PRO A 155 -1.25 12.55 -13.54
C PRO A 155 -1.84 13.95 -13.25
N THR A 156 -3.16 14.10 -13.10
CA THR A 156 -3.80 15.40 -12.79
C THR A 156 -4.00 15.63 -11.28
N SER A 157 -3.42 14.79 -10.41
CA SER A 157 -3.67 14.85 -8.96
C SER A 157 -3.13 16.11 -8.30
N LEU A 158 -2.06 16.74 -8.80
CA LEU A 158 -1.54 17.96 -8.19
C LEU A 158 -2.39 19.20 -8.48
N GLU A 159 -2.99 19.27 -9.66
CA GLU A 159 -3.99 20.32 -9.99
C GLU A 159 -5.23 20.15 -9.11
N ILE A 160 -5.62 18.90 -8.83
CA ILE A 160 -6.72 18.60 -7.91
C ILE A 160 -6.35 18.99 -6.48
N LEU A 161 -5.12 18.72 -6.04
CA LEU A 161 -4.64 19.12 -4.72
C LEU A 161 -4.73 20.64 -4.54
N ASP A 162 -4.26 21.40 -5.54
CA ASP A 162 -4.31 22.85 -5.53
C ASP A 162 -5.75 23.39 -5.44
N ALA A 163 -6.67 22.73 -6.14
CA ALA A 163 -8.10 23.08 -6.10
C ALA A 163 -8.81 22.68 -4.80
N CYS A 164 -8.34 21.62 -4.10
CA CYS A 164 -8.96 21.10 -2.89
C CYS A 164 -8.50 21.81 -1.61
N VAL A 165 -7.25 22.25 -1.55
CA VAL A 165 -6.69 22.88 -0.34
C VAL A 165 -7.15 24.31 -0.22
N ASP A 166 -7.69 24.69 0.94
CA ASP A 166 -8.07 26.08 1.21
C ASP A 166 -6.83 26.98 1.17
N GLY A 167 -6.76 27.84 0.17
CA GLY A 167 -5.59 28.71 -0.07
C GLY A 167 -4.52 28.13 -1.01
N GLY A 168 -4.78 26.95 -1.62
CA GLY A 168 -3.91 26.31 -2.60
C GLY A 168 -2.94 25.28 -2.02
N ALA A 169 -2.32 24.49 -2.90
CA ALA A 169 -1.38 23.45 -2.51
C ALA A 169 -0.15 24.03 -1.77
N PRO A 170 0.42 23.30 -0.77
CA PRO A 170 1.63 23.74 -0.10
C PRO A 170 2.82 23.85 -1.07
N GLU A 171 3.62 24.91 -0.93
CA GLU A 171 4.87 25.04 -1.65
C GLU A 171 5.82 23.85 -1.33
N GLU A 172 6.64 23.44 -2.31
CA GLU A 172 7.62 22.35 -2.16
C GLU A 172 7.06 21.03 -1.61
N PHE A 173 5.80 20.70 -1.89
CA PHE A 173 5.18 19.44 -1.46
C PHE A 173 5.71 18.27 -2.28
N LYS A 174 6.85 17.71 -1.86
CA LYS A 174 7.58 16.63 -2.55
C LYS A 174 7.14 15.23 -2.10
N TYR A 175 7.55 14.21 -2.82
CA TYR A 175 7.30 12.81 -2.51
C TYR A 175 7.74 12.48 -1.07
N TYR A 176 6.87 11.82 -0.30
CA TYR A 176 6.98 11.58 1.15
C TYR A 176 6.96 12.85 2.03
N HIS A 177 6.50 14.00 1.53
CA HIS A 177 6.14 15.10 2.41
C HIS A 177 4.74 14.90 2.97
N SER A 178 4.51 15.38 4.17
CA SER A 178 3.18 15.53 4.76
C SER A 178 2.95 16.97 5.21
N ARG A 179 1.69 17.41 5.27
CA ARG A 179 1.29 18.74 5.74
C ARG A 179 -0.09 18.68 6.35
N GLN A 180 -0.27 19.41 7.45
CA GLN A 180 -1.59 19.70 7.98
C GLN A 180 -2.14 20.92 7.23
N VAL A 181 -3.31 20.76 6.65
CA VAL A 181 -4.01 21.81 5.87
C VAL A 181 -5.51 21.78 6.18
N THR A 182 -6.27 22.69 5.58
CA THR A 182 -7.73 22.62 5.56
C THR A 182 -8.24 22.35 4.15
N MET A 183 -9.31 21.57 4.04
CA MET A 183 -10.04 21.33 2.80
C MET A 183 -11.54 21.50 3.07
N GLY A 184 -12.17 22.47 2.40
CA GLY A 184 -13.55 22.83 2.67
C GLY A 184 -13.81 23.20 4.14
N GLY A 185 -12.86 23.91 4.78
CA GLY A 185 -12.91 24.30 6.17
C GLY A 185 -12.62 23.20 7.19
N GLN A 186 -12.28 21.97 6.77
CA GLN A 186 -12.02 20.85 7.67
C GLN A 186 -10.52 20.54 7.77
N PRO A 187 -9.98 20.28 8.99
CA PRO A 187 -8.56 19.98 9.18
C PRO A 187 -8.25 18.57 8.67
N VAL A 188 -7.23 18.47 7.80
CA VAL A 188 -6.74 17.21 7.24
C VAL A 188 -5.21 17.16 7.26
N LEU A 189 -4.67 15.98 7.37
CA LEU A 189 -3.29 15.68 7.01
C LEU A 189 -3.28 15.25 5.55
N ILE A 190 -2.41 15.86 4.75
CA ILE A 190 -2.13 15.38 3.39
C ILE A 190 -0.72 14.80 3.33
N SER A 191 -0.53 13.78 2.50
CA SER A 191 0.79 13.21 2.22
C SER A 191 0.99 12.95 0.73
N ARG A 192 2.22 13.19 0.23
CA ARG A 192 2.64 12.83 -1.13
C ARG A 192 3.05 11.36 -1.18
N THR A 193 2.09 10.49 -0.94
CA THR A 193 2.19 9.03 -0.92
C THR A 193 1.03 8.41 -1.68
N GLY A 194 1.05 7.11 -1.85
CA GLY A 194 -0.01 6.33 -2.48
C GLY A 194 0.46 4.93 -2.84
N TRP A 195 -0.49 4.04 -3.07
CA TRP A 195 -0.24 2.61 -3.31
C TRP A 195 -0.21 2.23 -4.80
N THR A 196 -0.14 3.22 -5.70
CA THR A 196 -0.19 3.02 -7.15
C THR A 196 1.11 3.32 -7.87
N ALA A 197 2.07 3.98 -7.22
CA ALA A 197 3.23 4.60 -7.86
C ALA A 197 2.87 5.57 -9.01
N GLU A 198 1.65 6.11 -9.00
CA GLU A 198 1.30 7.29 -9.78
C GLU A 198 1.66 8.56 -9.00
N LEU A 199 1.65 9.69 -9.72
CA LEU A 199 1.62 10.99 -9.07
C LEU A 199 0.35 11.07 -8.23
N GLY A 200 0.45 11.47 -6.95
CA GLY A 200 -0.73 11.47 -6.11
C GLY A 200 -0.49 11.93 -4.69
N PHE A 201 -1.56 11.92 -3.94
CA PHE A 201 -1.57 12.25 -2.52
C PHE A 201 -2.67 11.50 -1.78
N GLU A 202 -2.53 11.45 -0.48
CA GLU A 202 -3.50 10.90 0.45
C GLU A 202 -4.04 12.01 1.34
N VAL A 203 -5.29 11.90 1.73
CA VAL A 203 -6.00 12.83 2.62
C VAL A 203 -6.51 12.06 3.82
N TYR A 204 -6.12 12.47 5.01
CA TYR A 204 -6.55 11.87 6.28
C TYR A 204 -7.31 12.92 7.09
N ASN A 205 -8.53 12.62 7.55
CA ASN A 205 -9.18 13.51 8.50
C ASN A 205 -8.41 13.54 9.83
N MET A 206 -8.24 14.72 10.38
CA MET A 206 -7.58 14.91 11.69
C MET A 206 -8.56 15.07 12.84
N ASP A 207 -9.83 15.29 12.54
CA ASP A 207 -10.92 15.31 13.51
C ASP A 207 -11.76 14.02 13.36
N PRO A 208 -11.92 13.21 14.43
CA PRO A 208 -12.79 12.03 14.40
C PRO A 208 -14.27 12.37 14.16
N HIS A 209 -14.66 13.63 14.35
CA HIS A 209 -16.01 14.15 14.09
C HIS A 209 -16.14 14.88 12.74
N VAL A 210 -15.22 14.64 11.81
CA VAL A 210 -15.25 15.20 10.45
C VAL A 210 -16.62 15.03 9.80
N ASP A 211 -17.12 16.07 9.13
CA ASP A 211 -18.23 15.89 8.19
C ASP A 211 -17.69 15.23 6.90
N GLY A 212 -17.64 13.90 6.94
CA GLY A 212 -17.06 13.11 5.85
C GLY A 212 -17.81 13.27 4.54
N MET A 213 -19.15 13.49 4.58
CA MET A 213 -19.91 13.73 3.36
C MET A 213 -19.60 15.10 2.74
N ALA A 214 -19.40 16.14 3.57
CA ALA A 214 -18.98 17.44 3.09
C ALA A 214 -17.54 17.39 2.53
N LEU A 215 -16.61 16.72 3.22
CA LEU A 215 -15.24 16.53 2.74
C LEU A 215 -15.21 15.79 1.40
N TRP A 216 -15.90 14.65 1.31
CA TRP A 216 -15.99 13.88 0.06
C TRP A 216 -16.57 14.71 -1.09
N SER A 217 -17.67 15.42 -0.84
CA SER A 217 -18.32 16.28 -1.84
C SER A 217 -17.40 17.41 -2.29
N HIS A 218 -16.66 18.01 -1.36
CA HIS A 218 -15.67 19.06 -1.67
C HIS A 218 -14.59 18.53 -2.63
N LEU A 219 -14.02 17.34 -2.33
CA LEU A 219 -13.02 16.70 -3.18
C LEU A 219 -13.57 16.37 -4.57
N ILE A 220 -14.79 15.82 -4.66
CA ILE A 220 -15.45 15.50 -5.93
C ILE A 220 -15.65 16.77 -6.78
N VAL A 221 -16.18 17.83 -6.18
CA VAL A 221 -16.44 19.10 -6.88
C VAL A 221 -15.13 19.73 -7.39
N ALA A 222 -14.09 19.75 -6.57
CA ALA A 222 -12.79 20.30 -6.94
C ALA A 222 -12.08 19.43 -8.00
N GLY A 223 -12.19 18.10 -7.93
CA GLY A 223 -11.52 17.19 -8.85
C GLY A 223 -12.21 17.04 -10.22
N ALA A 224 -13.53 17.29 -10.30
CA ALA A 224 -14.29 17.09 -11.53
C ALA A 224 -13.76 17.87 -12.75
N PRO A 225 -13.35 19.16 -12.65
CA PRO A 225 -12.78 19.90 -13.79
C PRO A 225 -11.47 19.30 -14.32
N HIS A 226 -10.75 18.55 -13.48
CA HIS A 226 -9.49 17.88 -13.81
C HIS A 226 -9.69 16.42 -14.24
N GLY A 227 -10.94 16.01 -14.42
CA GLY A 227 -11.30 14.67 -14.90
C GLY A 227 -11.16 13.57 -13.84
N MET A 228 -11.19 13.93 -12.56
CA MET A 228 -11.19 12.94 -11.47
C MET A 228 -12.46 12.07 -11.50
N GLU A 229 -12.29 10.78 -11.33
CA GLU A 229 -13.38 9.81 -11.24
C GLU A 229 -13.24 8.95 -9.98
N ILE A 230 -14.37 8.45 -9.46
CA ILE A 230 -14.35 7.50 -8.35
C ILE A 230 -13.93 6.14 -8.90
N LEU A 231 -12.88 5.56 -8.34
CA LEU A 231 -12.32 4.29 -8.76
C LEU A 231 -12.30 3.29 -7.60
N SER A 232 -12.41 2.01 -7.95
CA SER A 232 -12.32 0.91 -6.99
C SER A 232 -10.86 0.57 -6.64
N THR A 233 -10.65 0.02 -5.45
CA THR A 233 -9.33 -0.45 -5.02
C THR A 233 -8.78 -1.56 -5.93
N TYR A 234 -9.64 -2.31 -6.63
CA TYR A 234 -9.19 -3.29 -7.63
C TYR A 234 -8.43 -2.68 -8.79
N ALA A 235 -8.70 -1.43 -9.16
CA ALA A 235 -7.94 -0.74 -10.21
C ALA A 235 -6.48 -0.46 -9.82
N MET A 236 -6.19 -0.45 -8.52
CA MET A 236 -4.82 -0.27 -8.01
C MET A 236 -3.94 -1.51 -8.21
N ASN A 237 -4.53 -2.73 -8.19
CA ASN A 237 -3.77 -3.98 -8.19
C ASN A 237 -2.83 -4.14 -9.39
N PRO A 238 -3.27 -4.02 -10.65
CA PRO A 238 -2.35 -4.10 -11.78
C PRO A 238 -1.21 -3.09 -11.64
N ARG A 239 -1.55 -1.87 -11.21
CA ARG A 239 -0.59 -0.76 -11.14
C ARG A 239 0.45 -0.94 -10.03
N ARG A 240 0.04 -1.40 -8.83
CA ARG A 240 0.98 -1.66 -7.73
C ARG A 240 1.95 -2.80 -8.07
N ILE A 241 1.46 -3.86 -8.79
CA ILE A 241 2.30 -4.97 -9.22
C ILE A 241 3.31 -4.49 -10.26
N GLU A 242 2.88 -3.72 -11.26
CA GLU A 242 3.75 -3.09 -12.25
C GLU A 242 4.89 -2.29 -11.59
N ALA A 243 4.58 -1.59 -10.51
CA ALA A 243 5.50 -0.72 -9.77
C ALA A 243 6.35 -1.47 -8.73
N GLY A 244 6.21 -2.78 -8.59
CA GLY A 244 6.95 -3.56 -7.59
C GLY A 244 6.52 -3.30 -6.15
N ILE A 245 5.31 -2.75 -5.92
CA ILE A 245 4.78 -2.54 -4.57
C ILE A 245 4.18 -3.84 -4.06
N MET A 246 4.65 -4.28 -2.91
CA MET A 246 4.20 -5.50 -2.25
C MET A 246 3.02 -5.21 -1.32
N ASN A 247 2.20 -6.22 -1.10
CA ASN A 247 1.07 -6.20 -0.19
C ASN A 247 1.34 -7.18 0.97
N TYR A 248 1.23 -6.68 2.19
CA TYR A 248 1.32 -7.53 3.37
C TYR A 248 0.18 -8.56 3.37
N GLY A 249 0.45 -9.76 3.85
CA GLY A 249 -0.54 -10.84 3.93
C GLY A 249 -0.66 -11.67 2.64
N THR A 250 -0.38 -11.10 1.46
CA THR A 250 -0.37 -11.85 0.19
C THR A 250 1.03 -12.07 -0.37
N ASP A 251 1.83 -11.02 -0.47
CA ASP A 251 3.14 -11.06 -1.11
C ASP A 251 4.27 -11.29 -0.09
N MET A 252 4.10 -10.73 1.08
CA MET A 252 5.01 -10.83 2.22
C MET A 252 4.26 -11.09 3.52
N GLY A 253 4.95 -11.51 4.56
CA GLY A 253 4.33 -11.77 5.86
C GLY A 253 5.29 -12.35 6.87
N TRP A 254 4.70 -12.95 7.89
CA TRP A 254 5.38 -13.46 9.08
C TRP A 254 6.49 -14.49 8.78
N ASP A 255 6.38 -15.23 7.68
CA ASP A 255 7.31 -16.26 7.23
C ASP A 255 8.36 -15.78 6.22
N THR A 256 8.41 -14.48 5.95
CA THR A 256 9.37 -13.86 5.03
C THR A 256 10.16 -12.76 5.72
N THR A 257 11.46 -12.72 5.47
CA THR A 257 12.35 -11.65 5.93
C THR A 257 12.44 -10.52 4.89
N PRO A 258 12.87 -9.31 5.26
CA PRO A 258 13.19 -8.27 4.29
C PRO A 258 14.19 -8.73 3.20
N PHE A 259 15.12 -9.60 3.54
CA PHE A 259 16.11 -10.09 2.60
C PHE A 259 15.52 -11.05 1.57
N ASP A 260 14.60 -11.92 1.98
CA ASP A 260 13.86 -12.80 1.05
C ASP A 260 13.23 -12.03 -0.10
N LEU A 261 12.78 -10.81 0.19
CA LEU A 261 12.02 -9.95 -0.72
C LEU A 261 12.87 -8.91 -1.46
N GLY A 262 14.19 -8.88 -1.21
CA GLY A 262 15.05 -7.84 -1.77
C GLY A 262 14.87 -6.46 -1.14
N LEU A 263 14.28 -6.41 0.06
CA LEU A 263 14.04 -5.17 0.82
C LEU A 263 15.15 -4.88 1.85
N GLY A 264 16.33 -5.46 1.67
CA GLY A 264 17.46 -5.30 2.59
C GLY A 264 17.91 -3.84 2.81
N ASP A 265 17.70 -2.96 1.83
CA ASP A 265 18.00 -1.52 1.95
C ASP A 265 17.09 -0.80 2.97
N PHE A 266 16.03 -1.45 3.41
CA PHE A 266 15.15 -0.97 4.47
C PHE A 266 15.55 -1.49 5.86
N VAL A 267 16.69 -2.17 6.01
CA VAL A 267 17.21 -2.68 7.27
C VAL A 267 18.51 -1.96 7.61
N ASP A 268 18.50 -1.19 8.70
CA ASP A 268 19.67 -0.49 9.21
C ASP A 268 20.12 -1.16 10.52
N PHE A 269 21.27 -1.79 10.51
CA PHE A 269 21.82 -2.50 11.67
C PHE A 269 22.57 -1.61 12.67
N GLU A 270 22.68 -0.31 12.39
CA GLU A 270 23.40 0.63 13.27
C GLU A 270 22.58 1.07 14.49
N HIS A 271 21.26 0.72 14.52
CA HIS A 271 20.42 0.91 15.70
C HIS A 271 19.83 -0.41 16.17
N ASP A 272 19.18 -0.40 17.34
CA ASP A 272 18.55 -1.56 17.94
C ASP A 272 17.06 -1.61 17.54
N PHE A 273 16.57 -2.79 17.12
CA PHE A 273 15.17 -3.00 16.76
C PHE A 273 14.76 -4.46 16.94
N VAL A 274 13.46 -4.72 17.00
CA VAL A 274 12.90 -6.07 17.15
C VAL A 274 13.30 -6.95 15.96
N GLY A 275 13.90 -8.11 16.24
CA GLY A 275 14.36 -9.07 15.22
C GLY A 275 15.75 -8.80 14.63
N ARG A 276 16.47 -7.77 15.09
CA ARG A 276 17.79 -7.39 14.57
C ARG A 276 18.82 -8.52 14.58
N ASP A 277 18.93 -9.25 15.69
CA ASP A 277 19.92 -10.32 15.81
C ASP A 277 19.60 -11.52 14.93
N ALA A 278 18.31 -11.86 14.80
CA ALA A 278 17.85 -12.89 13.88
C ALA A 278 18.16 -12.50 12.42
N LEU A 279 17.88 -11.24 12.04
CA LEU A 279 18.19 -10.72 10.70
C LEU A 279 19.69 -10.68 10.41
N ARG A 280 20.53 -10.40 11.41
CA ARG A 280 22.00 -10.49 11.26
C ARG A 280 22.50 -11.88 10.93
N ALA A 281 21.82 -12.91 11.47
CA ALA A 281 22.15 -14.33 11.25
C ALA A 281 21.49 -14.92 9.99
N THR A 282 20.53 -14.19 9.36
CA THR A 282 19.79 -14.69 8.21
C THR A 282 20.59 -14.51 6.92
N GLU A 283 20.42 -15.43 5.98
CA GLU A 283 20.93 -15.29 4.62
C GLU A 283 20.30 -14.06 3.93
N ARG A 284 21.12 -13.31 3.17
CA ARG A 284 20.72 -12.06 2.55
C ARG A 284 20.41 -12.16 1.06
N SER A 285 20.38 -13.37 0.53
CA SER A 285 20.05 -13.63 -0.87
C SER A 285 18.52 -13.59 -1.07
N PRO A 286 17.99 -12.72 -1.96
CA PRO A 286 16.58 -12.67 -2.22
C PRO A 286 16.10 -13.96 -2.91
N ARG A 287 14.88 -14.37 -2.61
CA ARG A 287 14.16 -15.49 -3.25
C ARG A 287 12.81 -15.05 -3.82
N PHE A 288 12.63 -13.77 -4.04
CA PHE A 288 11.42 -13.15 -4.59
C PHE A 288 11.75 -12.46 -5.92
N SER A 289 10.87 -12.61 -6.91
CA SER A 289 11.05 -12.02 -8.23
C SER A 289 9.73 -11.62 -8.86
N GLY A 290 9.75 -10.65 -9.74
CA GLY A 290 8.70 -10.45 -10.72
C GLY A 290 8.72 -11.53 -11.78
N PHE A 291 7.59 -11.72 -12.47
CA PHE A 291 7.51 -12.57 -13.65
C PHE A 291 6.53 -12.04 -14.68
N MET A 292 6.72 -12.46 -15.93
CA MET A 292 5.83 -12.23 -17.07
C MET A 292 5.38 -13.56 -17.65
N THR A 293 4.12 -13.61 -18.16
CA THR A 293 3.53 -14.83 -18.74
C THR A 293 2.38 -14.50 -19.67
N GLU A 294 2.08 -15.37 -20.64
CA GLU A 294 0.89 -15.26 -21.50
C GLU A 294 -0.40 -15.76 -20.85
N ALA A 295 -0.32 -16.36 -19.66
CA ALA A 295 -1.51 -16.76 -18.90
C ALA A 295 -2.40 -15.54 -18.64
N LYS A 296 -3.72 -15.73 -18.67
CA LYS A 296 -4.70 -14.66 -18.43
C LYS A 296 -5.27 -14.68 -17.03
N ASP A 297 -5.12 -15.77 -16.31
CA ASP A 297 -5.60 -15.95 -14.94
C ASP A 297 -4.79 -17.02 -14.24
N ILE A 298 -4.15 -16.68 -13.14
CA ILE A 298 -3.38 -17.57 -12.27
C ILE A 298 -3.91 -17.43 -10.85
N LYS A 299 -4.13 -18.57 -10.19
CA LYS A 299 -4.58 -18.55 -8.79
C LYS A 299 -3.41 -18.17 -7.87
N TRP A 300 -3.68 -17.36 -6.87
CA TRP A 300 -2.77 -17.12 -5.74
C TRP A 300 -2.30 -18.45 -5.12
N GLU A 301 -1.04 -18.54 -4.71
CA GLU A 301 -0.37 -19.74 -4.21
C GLU A 301 -0.26 -20.90 -5.24
N SER A 302 -0.49 -20.64 -6.53
CA SER A 302 -0.21 -21.65 -7.56
C SER A 302 1.28 -22.00 -7.56
N PRO A 303 1.62 -23.31 -7.64
CA PRO A 303 3.01 -23.73 -7.67
C PRO A 303 3.69 -23.28 -8.97
N VAL A 304 4.90 -22.76 -8.82
CA VAL A 304 5.84 -22.53 -9.92
C VAL A 304 6.73 -23.76 -10.06
N LEU A 305 6.83 -24.26 -11.27
CA LEU A 305 7.53 -25.53 -11.55
C LEU A 305 8.83 -25.26 -12.32
N ALA A 306 9.87 -26.00 -11.98
CA ALA A 306 11.08 -26.17 -12.77
C ALA A 306 11.32 -27.65 -13.00
N SER A 307 11.46 -28.09 -14.28
CA SER A 307 11.60 -29.50 -14.64
C SER A 307 10.52 -30.41 -14.00
N GLY A 308 9.28 -29.91 -13.91
CA GLY A 308 8.13 -30.62 -13.37
C GLY A 308 8.07 -30.71 -11.83
N LYS A 309 8.99 -30.08 -11.11
CA LYS A 309 9.00 -30.02 -9.64
C LYS A 309 8.61 -28.63 -9.16
N ALA A 310 7.81 -28.54 -8.11
CA ALA A 310 7.52 -27.26 -7.46
C ALA A 310 8.79 -26.71 -6.83
N VAL A 311 9.06 -25.42 -7.09
CA VAL A 311 10.25 -24.69 -6.63
C VAL A 311 9.90 -23.33 -6.02
N GLY A 312 8.63 -22.98 -6.00
CA GLY A 312 8.11 -21.73 -5.47
C GLY A 312 6.61 -21.61 -5.71
N ARG A 313 6.06 -20.46 -5.39
CA ARG A 313 4.61 -20.17 -5.49
C ARG A 313 4.34 -18.74 -5.93
N VAL A 314 3.25 -18.55 -6.65
CA VAL A 314 2.77 -17.25 -7.10
C VAL A 314 2.19 -16.48 -5.93
N LYS A 315 2.67 -15.27 -5.69
CA LYS A 315 2.23 -14.37 -4.61
C LYS A 315 1.30 -13.27 -5.09
N ALA A 316 1.43 -12.85 -6.35
CA ALA A 316 0.51 -11.93 -7.01
C ALA A 316 0.42 -12.26 -8.50
N PHE A 317 -0.72 -11.98 -9.10
CA PHE A 317 -0.91 -12.05 -10.55
C PHE A 317 -2.01 -11.09 -10.99
N GLU A 318 -1.72 -10.29 -12.02
CA GLU A 318 -2.70 -9.47 -12.74
C GLU A 318 -2.33 -9.36 -14.23
N PRO A 319 -3.30 -9.26 -15.12
CA PRO A 319 -3.06 -8.75 -16.47
C PRO A 319 -2.60 -7.29 -16.39
N SER A 320 -1.46 -6.95 -16.98
CA SER A 320 -0.98 -5.56 -17.06
C SER A 320 -1.48 -4.90 -18.33
N PRO A 321 -2.32 -3.86 -18.23
CA PRO A 321 -2.71 -3.08 -19.42
C PRO A 321 -1.54 -2.29 -20.00
N THR A 322 -0.57 -1.86 -19.19
CA THR A 322 0.63 -1.14 -19.66
C THR A 322 1.55 -2.05 -20.48
N LEU A 323 1.76 -3.29 -20.03
CA LEU A 323 2.73 -4.21 -20.64
C LEU A 323 2.08 -5.19 -21.64
N GLY A 324 0.74 -5.27 -21.68
CA GLY A 324 -0.01 -6.14 -22.59
C GLY A 324 0.14 -7.63 -22.30
N THR A 325 0.61 -8.01 -21.11
CA THR A 325 0.88 -9.39 -20.69
C THR A 325 0.48 -9.64 -19.25
N GLY A 326 0.40 -10.89 -18.82
CA GLY A 326 0.25 -11.24 -17.41
C GLY A 326 1.55 -10.97 -16.66
N ILE A 327 1.46 -10.34 -15.51
CA ILE A 327 2.58 -10.06 -14.60
C ILE A 327 2.25 -10.53 -13.20
N GLY A 328 3.28 -10.75 -12.39
CA GLY A 328 3.07 -11.15 -11.00
C GLY A 328 4.35 -11.27 -10.23
N TYR A 329 4.20 -11.78 -9.01
CA TYR A 329 5.31 -12.07 -8.12
C TYR A 329 5.39 -13.56 -7.81
N VAL A 330 6.60 -14.06 -7.70
CA VAL A 330 6.92 -15.42 -7.28
C VAL A 330 7.85 -15.39 -6.07
N LEU A 331 7.51 -16.16 -5.06
CA LEU A 331 8.39 -16.48 -3.94
C LEU A 331 8.91 -17.91 -4.13
N PHE A 332 10.20 -18.05 -4.29
CA PHE A 332 10.87 -19.34 -4.42
C PHE A 332 11.12 -19.96 -3.05
N ASP A 333 11.23 -21.29 -3.01
CA ASP A 333 11.50 -22.01 -1.77
C ASP A 333 12.93 -21.75 -1.26
N THR A 334 13.89 -21.58 -2.19
CA THR A 334 15.27 -21.17 -1.88
C THR A 334 15.81 -20.20 -2.93
N PRO A 335 16.86 -19.41 -2.62
CA PRO A 335 17.51 -18.52 -3.60
C PRO A 335 18.05 -19.28 -4.83
N GLU A 336 18.60 -20.49 -4.64
CA GLU A 336 19.16 -21.31 -5.71
C GLU A 336 18.12 -21.75 -6.73
N ALA A 337 16.87 -21.92 -6.28
CA ALA A 337 15.76 -22.31 -7.15
C ALA A 337 15.53 -21.28 -8.28
N MET A 338 15.90 -20.00 -8.07
CA MET A 338 15.82 -18.94 -9.08
C MET A 338 16.78 -19.15 -10.26
N SER A 339 17.79 -20.01 -10.11
CA SER A 339 18.81 -20.29 -11.14
C SER A 339 18.38 -21.35 -12.16
N ALA A 340 17.17 -21.88 -12.08
CA ALA A 340 16.68 -22.87 -13.06
C ALA A 340 16.50 -22.23 -14.44
N ASN A 341 16.74 -23.03 -15.49
CA ASN A 341 16.72 -22.54 -16.87
C ASN A 341 15.33 -22.16 -17.41
N ALA A 342 14.27 -22.76 -16.86
CA ALA A 342 12.89 -22.52 -17.28
C ALA A 342 11.91 -22.77 -16.14
N PHE A 343 10.88 -21.95 -16.13
CA PHE A 343 9.79 -22.04 -15.17
C PHE A 343 8.46 -22.14 -15.90
N THR A 344 7.50 -22.85 -15.29
CA THR A 344 6.13 -22.91 -15.76
C THR A 344 5.16 -22.72 -14.59
N VAL A 345 3.94 -22.29 -14.93
CA VAL A 345 2.83 -22.14 -13.99
C VAL A 345 1.53 -22.59 -14.65
N LYS A 346 0.62 -23.17 -13.84
CA LYS A 346 -0.67 -23.60 -14.33
C LYS A 346 -1.72 -22.50 -14.19
N GLY A 347 -2.33 -22.11 -15.29
CA GLY A 347 -3.48 -21.20 -15.30
C GLY A 347 -4.74 -21.87 -14.76
N ARG A 348 -5.75 -21.07 -14.41
CA ARG A 348 -7.06 -21.59 -13.93
C ARG A 348 -7.80 -22.40 -15.01
N ASN A 349 -7.52 -22.18 -16.28
CA ASN A 349 -8.02 -22.99 -17.40
C ASN A 349 -7.39 -24.37 -17.50
N GLY A 350 -6.43 -24.69 -16.63
CA GLY A 350 -5.73 -25.96 -16.58
C GLY A 350 -4.51 -26.09 -17.49
N ASN A 351 -4.28 -25.11 -18.38
CA ASN A 351 -3.11 -25.10 -19.26
C ASN A 351 -1.84 -24.68 -18.49
N GLU A 352 -0.71 -25.19 -18.93
CA GLU A 352 0.60 -24.82 -18.43
C GLU A 352 1.21 -23.72 -19.31
N TYR A 353 1.75 -22.68 -18.69
CA TYR A 353 2.31 -21.51 -19.35
C TYR A 353 3.76 -21.30 -18.94
N PRO A 354 4.65 -20.89 -19.85
CA PRO A 354 5.96 -20.40 -19.49
C PRO A 354 5.87 -19.19 -18.57
N LEU A 355 6.80 -19.10 -17.63
CA LEU A 355 6.98 -18.00 -16.72
C LEU A 355 8.40 -17.46 -16.88
N ALA A 356 8.53 -16.22 -17.35
CA ALA A 356 9.81 -15.54 -17.49
C ALA A 356 10.05 -14.63 -16.28
N LEU A 357 11.15 -14.81 -15.56
CA LEU A 357 11.51 -13.93 -14.44
C LEU A 357 11.82 -12.52 -14.93
N HIS A 358 11.46 -11.54 -14.11
CA HIS A 358 11.69 -10.13 -14.38
C HIS A 358 12.13 -9.41 -13.09
N ALA A 359 13.11 -8.52 -13.21
CA ALA A 359 13.50 -7.66 -12.10
C ALA A 359 12.34 -6.71 -11.72
N LEU A 360 12.23 -6.36 -10.44
CA LEU A 360 11.27 -5.38 -9.95
C LEU A 360 11.94 -4.01 -9.76
N PRO A 361 11.20 -2.94 -10.02
CA PRO A 361 9.85 -2.88 -10.62
C PRO A 361 9.86 -3.21 -12.11
N PHE A 362 8.68 -3.48 -12.70
CA PHE A 362 8.57 -3.76 -14.14
C PHE A 362 8.88 -2.52 -15.00
N PHE A 363 8.69 -1.33 -14.44
CA PHE A 363 9.08 -0.05 -15.05
C PHE A 363 9.30 1.00 -13.94
N ASP A 364 9.85 2.18 -14.33
CA ASP A 364 10.16 3.32 -13.46
C ASP A 364 10.98 2.96 -12.19
N PRO A 365 12.16 2.32 -12.35
CA PRO A 365 12.98 1.91 -11.21
C PRO A 365 13.42 3.08 -10.33
N ASP A 366 13.52 4.28 -10.91
CA ASP A 366 13.92 5.51 -10.20
C ASP A 366 12.74 6.25 -9.55
N LYS A 367 11.51 5.69 -9.65
CA LYS A 367 10.26 6.30 -9.14
C LYS A 367 10.08 7.76 -9.59
N ARG A 368 10.33 8.03 -10.88
CA ARG A 368 10.21 9.37 -11.47
C ARG A 368 8.76 9.84 -11.56
N ILE A 369 7.82 8.89 -11.82
CA ILE A 369 6.39 9.17 -11.93
C ILE A 369 5.81 9.68 -10.59
N PRO A 370 5.90 8.96 -9.46
CA PRO A 370 5.34 9.44 -8.19
C PRO A 370 6.05 10.70 -7.67
N ARG A 371 7.28 10.97 -8.13
CA ARG A 371 7.99 12.22 -7.83
C ARG A 371 7.54 13.41 -8.70
N GLY A 372 6.74 13.17 -9.75
CA GLY A 372 6.31 14.21 -10.69
C GLY A 372 7.41 14.66 -11.64
N LEU A 373 8.43 13.82 -11.87
CA LEU A 373 9.55 14.09 -12.78
C LEU A 373 9.29 13.54 -14.18
N GLU A 374 8.28 12.70 -14.33
CA GLU A 374 7.92 12.07 -15.59
C GLU A 374 6.41 11.78 -15.61
N VAL A 375 5.79 11.92 -16.77
CA VAL A 375 4.45 11.43 -17.05
C VAL A 375 4.60 10.36 -18.11
N MET A 376 4.32 9.11 -17.77
CA MET A 376 4.38 8.02 -18.71
C MET A 376 3.10 8.00 -19.54
N GLU A 377 3.23 8.15 -20.87
CA GLU A 377 2.09 7.99 -21.77
C GLU A 377 1.52 6.58 -21.69
N PHE A 378 0.21 6.50 -21.49
CA PHE A 378 -0.54 5.25 -21.57
C PHE A 378 -1.08 5.09 -23.00
N LYS A 379 -0.64 4.03 -23.69
CA LYS A 379 -0.99 3.73 -25.09
C LYS A 379 -1.99 2.59 -25.22
N GLY A 380 -2.62 2.16 -24.12
CA GLY A 380 -3.58 1.07 -24.08
C GLY A 380 -5.02 1.45 -24.40
#